data_785a2f9e7df64c7103d3e2439efb6173
#
_entry.id   785a2f9e7df64c7103d3e2439efb6173
#
_cell.length_a   1.000
_cell.length_b   1.000
_cell.length_c   1.000
_cell.angle_alpha   90.00
_cell.angle_beta   90.00
_cell.angle_gamma   90.00
#
_symmetry.space_group_name_H-M   'P 1'
#
loop_
_entity.id
_entity.type
_entity.pdbx_description
1 polymer ?
#
loop_
_entity_poly.entity_id
_entity_poly.type
_entity_poly.pdbx_seq_one_letter_code
_entity_poly.pdbx_strand_id
1 'polypeptide(L)'
;KTQVFLTPKGDHYRTRLSHTLEVSQNARTIAKALRLNEDLVEAIALGHDIGHTPFGHAGEFVLNGLCENGFRHNEQSVRIVEKLEKDGKGLNLTWEVRDGILNHQSRLMPHTLEGKIVRFSDKIAYINHDIDDAIRALVLTEDDIPLELRKTLGFSTKQRLNTLIHNIIMNSREKDDIMMSPEIEEA
;
A
#
# COMPACT_ATOMS: atom_id res chain seq x y z
N LYS A 1 -9.22 8.60 7.07
CA LYS A 1 -10.53 7.97 6.86
C LYS A 1 -10.34 6.79 5.94
N THR A 2 -11.09 5.72 6.15
CA THR A 2 -11.04 4.52 5.30
C THR A 2 -11.40 4.87 3.86
N GLN A 3 -10.92 4.08 2.91
CA GLN A 3 -11.22 4.32 1.50
C GLN A 3 -12.63 3.86 1.11
N VAL A 4 -13.14 2.82 1.78
CA VAL A 4 -14.39 2.16 1.42
C VAL A 4 -15.54 2.60 2.32
N PHE A 5 -15.31 2.71 3.63
CA PHE A 5 -16.37 3.05 4.58
C PHE A 5 -16.18 4.45 5.16
N LEU A 6 -17.28 5.19 5.29
CA LEU A 6 -17.31 6.46 6.01
C LEU A 6 -17.12 6.20 7.50
N THR A 7 -16.27 7.00 8.14
CA THR A 7 -15.93 6.83 9.55
C THR A 7 -17.10 7.24 10.45
N PRO A 8 -17.77 6.34 11.16
CA PRO A 8 -18.51 6.71 12.34
C PRO A 8 -17.56 7.16 13.46
N LYS A 9 -18.09 7.76 14.50
CA LYS A 9 -17.32 8.24 15.66
C LYS A 9 -16.67 7.05 16.37
N GLY A 10 -15.34 7.01 16.50
CA GLY A 10 -14.58 6.01 17.26
C GLY A 10 -13.23 5.63 16.63
N ASP A 11 -12.36 4.99 17.41
CA ASP A 11 -11.02 4.59 17.04
C ASP A 11 -10.96 3.27 16.25
N HIS A 12 -12.12 2.72 15.88
CA HIS A 12 -12.23 1.38 15.29
C HIS A 12 -12.00 1.33 13.78
N TYR A 13 -11.91 2.48 13.12
CA TYR A 13 -11.72 2.54 11.67
C TYR A 13 -10.34 3.06 11.31
N ARG A 14 -9.72 2.43 10.34
CA ARG A 14 -8.42 2.85 9.85
C ARG A 14 -8.51 4.19 9.11
N THR A 15 -7.60 5.07 9.45
CA THR A 15 -7.40 6.35 8.75
C THR A 15 -6.31 6.16 7.69
N ARG A 16 -6.18 7.12 6.75
CA ARG A 16 -5.02 7.11 5.84
C ARG A 16 -3.70 7.10 6.57
N LEU A 17 -3.59 7.84 7.68
CA LEU A 17 -2.36 7.85 8.47
C LEU A 17 -2.05 6.46 9.04
N SER A 18 -3.03 5.76 9.61
CA SER A 18 -2.81 4.42 10.14
C SER A 18 -2.45 3.42 9.04
N HIS A 19 -3.12 3.50 7.87
CA HIS A 19 -2.74 2.72 6.69
C HIS A 19 -1.30 2.99 6.26
N THR A 20 -0.92 4.26 6.10
CA THR A 20 0.45 4.65 5.73
C THR A 20 1.50 4.10 6.71
N LEU A 21 1.22 4.14 8.02
CA LEU A 21 2.11 3.58 9.04
C LEU A 21 2.20 2.05 8.98
N GLU A 22 1.10 1.37 8.70
CA GLU A 22 1.10 -0.09 8.52
C GLU A 22 1.86 -0.50 7.26
N VAL A 23 1.68 0.21 6.14
CA VAL A 23 2.48 0.01 4.92
C VAL A 23 3.96 0.19 5.23
N SER A 24 4.33 1.26 5.92
CA SER A 24 5.71 1.53 6.33
C SER A 24 6.27 0.41 7.22
N GLN A 25 5.51 -0.05 8.20
CA GLN A 25 5.93 -1.12 9.12
C GLN A 25 6.15 -2.46 8.38
N ASN A 26 5.21 -2.84 7.52
CA ASN A 26 5.33 -4.07 6.71
C ASN A 26 6.53 -3.98 5.77
N ALA A 27 6.66 -2.88 5.06
CA ALA A 27 7.73 -2.65 4.11
C ALA A 27 9.12 -2.62 4.77
N ARG A 28 9.28 -1.95 5.91
CA ARG A 28 10.53 -1.95 6.67
C ARG A 28 10.87 -3.34 7.22
N THR A 29 9.87 -4.12 7.63
CA THR A 29 10.09 -5.50 8.08
C THR A 29 10.70 -6.36 6.96
N ILE A 30 10.16 -6.24 5.73
CA ILE A 30 10.68 -6.95 4.56
C ILE A 30 12.08 -6.43 4.20
N ALA A 31 12.26 -5.11 4.10
CA ALA A 31 13.55 -4.49 3.75
C ALA A 31 14.66 -4.90 4.72
N LYS A 32 14.39 -4.87 6.03
CA LYS A 32 15.33 -5.31 7.06
C LYS A 32 15.73 -6.77 6.90
N ALA A 33 14.77 -7.66 6.64
CA ALA A 33 15.04 -9.09 6.45
C ALA A 33 15.87 -9.36 5.19
N LEU A 34 15.68 -8.56 4.14
CA LEU A 34 16.42 -8.63 2.88
C LEU A 34 17.71 -7.79 2.86
N ARG A 35 18.01 -7.06 3.95
CA ARG A 35 19.17 -6.15 4.10
C ARG A 35 19.17 -5.02 3.05
N LEU A 36 17.99 -4.51 2.71
CA LEU A 36 17.77 -3.35 1.86
C LEU A 36 17.66 -2.07 2.70
N ASN A 37 17.55 -0.93 2.02
CA ASN A 37 17.53 0.38 2.68
C ASN A 37 16.17 0.68 3.34
N GLU A 38 16.11 0.53 4.68
CA GLU A 38 14.90 0.77 5.47
C GLU A 38 14.43 2.23 5.40
N ASP A 39 15.35 3.20 5.35
CA ASP A 39 15.00 4.63 5.31
C ASP A 39 14.38 5.01 3.96
N LEU A 40 14.87 4.43 2.86
CA LEU A 40 14.28 4.63 1.54
C LEU A 40 12.86 4.05 1.49
N VAL A 41 12.66 2.85 1.99
CA VAL A 41 11.34 2.21 2.10
C VAL A 41 10.38 3.07 2.92
N GLU A 42 10.81 3.57 4.08
CA GLU A 42 9.99 4.42 4.93
C GLU A 42 9.60 5.72 4.23
N ALA A 43 10.55 6.39 3.57
CA ALA A 43 10.30 7.63 2.84
C ALA A 43 9.27 7.44 1.71
N ILE A 44 9.39 6.36 0.94
CA ILE A 44 8.42 6.01 -0.11
C ILE A 44 7.04 5.72 0.52
N ALA A 45 6.99 4.88 1.56
CA ALA A 45 5.75 4.51 2.23
C ALA A 45 5.02 5.71 2.82
N LEU A 46 5.73 6.67 3.43
CA LEU A 46 5.13 7.88 3.98
C LEU A 46 4.57 8.81 2.90
N GLY A 47 5.17 8.81 1.71
CA GLY A 47 4.79 9.69 0.61
C GLY A 47 3.78 9.12 -0.39
N HIS A 48 3.62 7.79 -0.46
CA HIS A 48 2.91 7.16 -1.58
C HIS A 48 1.46 7.65 -1.77
N ASP A 49 0.73 7.88 -0.68
CA ASP A 49 -0.72 8.16 -0.66
C ASP A 49 -1.07 9.63 -0.33
N ILE A 50 -0.08 10.52 -0.22
CA ILE A 50 -0.29 11.92 0.19
C ILE A 50 -1.17 12.71 -0.79
N GLY A 51 -1.17 12.33 -2.06
CA GLY A 51 -1.96 12.95 -3.14
C GLY A 51 -3.37 12.39 -3.29
N HIS A 52 -3.77 11.47 -2.46
CA HIS A 52 -5.07 10.81 -2.58
C HIS A 52 -6.24 11.75 -2.23
N THR A 53 -7.35 11.59 -2.94
CA THR A 53 -8.55 12.45 -2.83
C THR A 53 -9.42 12.08 -1.63
N PRO A 54 -10.31 12.98 -1.18
CA PRO A 54 -11.46 12.59 -0.37
C PRO A 54 -12.27 11.50 -1.08
N PHE A 55 -12.81 10.56 -0.32
CA PHE A 55 -13.56 9.38 -0.80
C PHE A 55 -12.72 8.36 -1.59
N GLY A 56 -11.40 8.36 -1.43
CA GLY A 56 -10.51 7.35 -2.00
C GLY A 56 -10.60 7.25 -3.53
N HIS A 57 -10.63 6.04 -4.05
CA HIS A 57 -10.69 5.80 -5.51
C HIS A 57 -11.99 6.29 -6.17
N ALA A 58 -13.11 6.37 -5.44
CA ALA A 58 -14.34 6.95 -5.96
C ALA A 58 -14.16 8.46 -6.25
N GLY A 59 -13.50 9.19 -5.33
CA GLY A 59 -13.14 10.59 -5.55
C GLY A 59 -12.14 10.77 -6.70
N GLU A 60 -11.14 9.89 -6.78
CA GLU A 60 -10.17 9.89 -7.88
C GLU A 60 -10.85 9.67 -9.24
N PHE A 61 -11.76 8.71 -9.33
CA PHE A 61 -12.53 8.44 -10.55
C PHE A 61 -13.32 9.68 -11.02
N VAL A 62 -14.01 10.36 -10.10
CA VAL A 62 -14.76 11.57 -10.40
C VAL A 62 -13.83 12.69 -10.88
N LEU A 63 -12.74 12.95 -10.13
CA LEU A 63 -11.77 13.99 -10.52
C LEU A 63 -11.07 13.68 -11.84
N ASN A 64 -10.77 12.42 -12.10
CA ASN A 64 -10.19 12.01 -13.38
C ASN A 64 -11.10 12.36 -14.59
N GLY A 65 -12.42 12.27 -14.40
CA GLY A 65 -13.38 12.66 -15.43
C GLY A 65 -13.63 14.17 -15.56
N LEU A 66 -13.33 14.95 -14.51
CA LEU A 66 -13.54 16.39 -14.48
C LEU A 66 -12.30 17.21 -14.88
N CYS A 67 -11.11 16.66 -14.66
CA CYS A 67 -9.86 17.33 -15.00
C CYS A 67 -9.53 17.11 -16.47
N GLU A 68 -9.18 18.18 -17.20
CA GLU A 68 -8.82 18.15 -18.62
C GLU A 68 -7.72 17.14 -18.94
N ASN A 69 -6.70 17.04 -18.08
CA ASN A 69 -5.57 16.09 -18.22
C ASN A 69 -5.73 14.82 -17.38
N GLY A 70 -6.94 14.55 -16.89
CA GLY A 70 -7.17 13.48 -15.93
C GLY A 70 -6.62 13.79 -14.52
N PHE A 71 -6.81 12.84 -13.61
CA PHE A 71 -6.29 12.92 -12.24
C PHE A 71 -5.89 11.53 -11.77
N ARG A 72 -4.70 11.43 -11.21
CA ARG A 72 -4.17 10.22 -10.56
C ARG A 72 -3.49 10.57 -9.25
N HIS A 73 -3.83 9.86 -8.17
CA HIS A 73 -3.31 10.19 -6.84
C HIS A 73 -1.79 10.02 -6.72
N ASN A 74 -1.19 9.05 -7.41
CA ASN A 74 0.25 8.86 -7.43
C ASN A 74 1.00 10.03 -8.09
N GLU A 75 0.50 10.55 -9.21
CA GLU A 75 1.03 11.74 -9.88
C GLU A 75 0.84 12.99 -9.00
N GLN A 76 -0.32 13.10 -8.34
CA GLN A 76 -0.58 14.18 -7.40
C GLN A 76 0.31 14.07 -6.16
N SER A 77 0.63 12.86 -5.66
CA SER A 77 1.59 12.66 -4.57
C SER A 77 2.96 13.23 -4.92
N VAL A 78 3.46 12.91 -6.11
CA VAL A 78 4.73 13.48 -6.61
C VAL A 78 4.63 15.01 -6.75
N ARG A 79 3.54 15.53 -7.30
CA ARG A 79 3.33 16.98 -7.43
C ARG A 79 3.33 17.69 -6.07
N ILE A 80 2.73 17.10 -5.04
CA ILE A 80 2.73 17.67 -3.69
C ILE A 80 4.16 17.78 -3.17
N VAL A 81 4.93 16.70 -3.19
CA VAL A 81 6.28 16.69 -2.62
C VAL A 81 7.30 17.48 -3.44
N GLU A 82 7.08 17.66 -4.75
CA GLU A 82 7.99 18.42 -5.62
C GLU A 82 7.66 19.90 -5.71
N LYS A 83 6.36 20.27 -5.67
CA LYS A 83 5.91 21.61 -6.08
C LYS A 83 5.04 22.33 -5.07
N LEU A 84 4.32 21.64 -4.18
CA LEU A 84 3.37 22.31 -3.30
C LEU A 84 3.89 22.51 -1.89
N GLU A 85 4.68 21.57 -1.38
CA GLU A 85 5.25 21.65 -0.05
C GLU A 85 6.26 22.81 0.07
N LYS A 86 6.47 23.27 1.33
CA LYS A 86 7.41 24.38 1.66
C LYS A 86 7.19 25.62 0.82
N ASP A 87 5.95 26.09 0.75
CA ASP A 87 5.57 27.32 0.00
C ASP A 87 6.01 27.27 -1.47
N GLY A 88 5.81 26.14 -2.11
CA GLY A 88 6.10 25.95 -3.53
C GLY A 88 7.54 25.54 -3.86
N LYS A 89 8.38 25.31 -2.86
CA LYS A 89 9.80 24.90 -3.03
C LYS A 89 9.99 23.39 -3.16
N GLY A 90 9.00 22.61 -2.72
CA GLY A 90 9.08 21.16 -2.61
C GLY A 90 10.01 20.65 -1.52
N LEU A 91 10.02 19.34 -1.33
CA LEU A 91 10.80 18.66 -0.29
C LEU A 91 12.22 18.28 -0.72
N ASN A 92 12.57 18.45 -1.99
CA ASN A 92 13.87 18.05 -2.55
C ASN A 92 14.19 16.56 -2.29
N LEU A 93 13.22 15.68 -2.54
CA LEU A 93 13.40 14.23 -2.38
C LEU A 93 14.30 13.65 -3.49
N THR A 94 14.98 12.55 -3.16
CA THR A 94 15.79 11.84 -4.15
C THR A 94 14.93 11.23 -5.26
N TRP A 95 15.55 10.87 -6.37
CA TRP A 95 14.84 10.26 -7.49
C TRP A 95 14.17 8.94 -7.10
N GLU A 96 14.85 8.11 -6.29
CA GLU A 96 14.37 6.80 -5.84
C GLU A 96 13.09 6.92 -5.01
N VAL A 97 13.01 7.93 -4.14
CA VAL A 97 11.79 8.19 -3.35
C VAL A 97 10.64 8.59 -4.28
N ARG A 98 10.89 9.49 -5.23
CA ARG A 98 9.87 9.96 -6.19
C ARG A 98 9.41 8.86 -7.13
N ASP A 99 10.34 8.02 -7.61
CA ASP A 99 10.03 6.84 -8.43
C ASP A 99 9.15 5.86 -7.67
N GLY A 100 9.49 5.55 -6.41
CA GLY A 100 8.70 4.67 -5.56
C GLY A 100 7.29 5.22 -5.31
N ILE A 101 7.16 6.53 -5.02
CA ILE A 101 5.85 7.20 -4.86
C ILE A 101 5.04 7.14 -6.16
N LEU A 102 5.65 7.43 -7.31
CA LEU A 102 4.95 7.46 -8.60
C LEU A 102 4.46 6.08 -9.02
N ASN A 103 5.26 5.05 -8.78
CA ASN A 103 5.07 3.72 -9.35
C ASN A 103 4.54 2.67 -8.34
N HIS A 104 4.04 3.08 -7.16
CA HIS A 104 3.55 2.13 -6.14
C HIS A 104 2.28 1.36 -6.55
N GLN A 105 1.48 1.88 -7.49
CA GLN A 105 0.25 1.25 -7.93
C GLN A 105 0.48 -0.13 -8.58
N SER A 106 -0.47 -1.06 -8.41
CA SER A 106 -0.36 -2.45 -8.90
C SER A 106 -0.06 -2.59 -10.40
N ARG A 107 -0.52 -1.63 -11.22
CA ARG A 107 -0.28 -1.60 -12.69
C ARG A 107 1.05 -1.00 -13.10
N LEU A 108 1.80 -0.43 -12.16
CA LEU A 108 3.09 0.21 -12.38
C LEU A 108 4.18 -0.59 -11.68
N MET A 109 5.44 -0.34 -12.03
CA MET A 109 6.58 -1.04 -11.44
C MET A 109 7.67 -0.04 -11.06
N PRO A 110 7.99 0.11 -9.76
CA PRO A 110 9.13 0.89 -9.31
C PRO A 110 10.46 0.29 -9.82
N HIS A 111 11.45 1.15 -10.04
CA HIS A 111 12.77 0.73 -10.49
C HIS A 111 13.61 0.14 -9.35
N THR A 112 13.42 0.61 -8.12
CA THR A 112 14.18 0.14 -6.96
C THR A 112 13.51 -1.07 -6.29
N LEU A 113 14.30 -1.93 -5.66
CA LEU A 113 13.77 -3.04 -4.86
C LEU A 113 12.93 -2.53 -3.69
N GLU A 114 13.35 -1.43 -3.07
CA GLU A 114 12.63 -0.77 -1.99
C GLU A 114 11.24 -0.27 -2.44
N GLY A 115 11.16 0.34 -3.62
CA GLY A 115 9.88 0.73 -4.22
C GLY A 115 8.96 -0.46 -4.47
N LYS A 116 9.50 -1.57 -4.97
CA LYS A 116 8.75 -2.83 -5.15
C LYS A 116 8.24 -3.41 -3.83
N ILE A 117 9.03 -3.32 -2.76
CA ILE A 117 8.60 -3.72 -1.41
C ILE A 117 7.41 -2.88 -0.96
N VAL A 118 7.46 -1.56 -1.13
CA VAL A 118 6.35 -0.68 -0.75
C VAL A 118 5.08 -1.01 -1.54
N ARG A 119 5.21 -1.25 -2.85
CA ARG A 119 4.09 -1.66 -3.71
C ARG A 119 3.40 -2.95 -3.21
N PHE A 120 4.16 -3.98 -2.81
CA PHE A 120 3.60 -5.18 -2.21
C PHE A 120 2.99 -4.91 -0.84
N SER A 121 3.66 -4.12 -0.02
CA SER A 121 3.20 -3.80 1.34
C SER A 121 1.90 -3.00 1.35
N ASP A 122 1.72 -2.08 0.40
CA ASP A 122 0.48 -1.35 0.19
C ASP A 122 -0.67 -2.32 -0.18
N LYS A 123 -0.45 -3.20 -1.17
CA LYS A 123 -1.42 -4.23 -1.57
C LYS A 123 -1.83 -5.11 -0.39
N ILE A 124 -0.86 -5.61 0.38
CA ILE A 124 -1.11 -6.44 1.57
C ILE A 124 -1.93 -5.68 2.61
N ALA A 125 -1.58 -4.42 2.87
CA ALA A 125 -2.26 -3.63 3.87
C ALA A 125 -3.72 -3.37 3.46
N TYR A 126 -3.99 -2.85 2.24
CA TYR A 126 -5.36 -2.50 1.87
C TYR A 126 -6.27 -3.72 1.77
N ILE A 127 -5.81 -4.87 1.25
CA ILE A 127 -6.63 -6.11 1.18
C ILE A 127 -7.04 -6.56 2.58
N ASN A 128 -6.10 -6.61 3.52
CA ASN A 128 -6.40 -7.01 4.89
C ASN A 128 -7.32 -6.00 5.60
N HIS A 129 -7.16 -4.69 5.32
CA HIS A 129 -8.05 -3.67 5.85
C HIS A 129 -9.47 -3.80 5.31
N ASP A 130 -9.63 -4.03 4.01
CA ASP A 130 -10.94 -4.15 3.38
C ASP A 130 -11.68 -5.40 3.89
N ILE A 131 -10.97 -6.52 4.11
CA ILE A 131 -11.53 -7.72 4.73
C ILE A 131 -11.99 -7.42 6.17
N ASP A 132 -11.12 -6.84 7.00
CA ASP A 132 -11.44 -6.52 8.38
C ASP A 132 -12.62 -5.54 8.49
N ASP A 133 -12.65 -4.52 7.64
CA ASP A 133 -13.73 -3.52 7.63
C ASP A 133 -15.05 -4.13 7.14
N ALA A 134 -15.02 -5.02 6.15
CA ALA A 134 -16.21 -5.72 5.66
C ALA A 134 -16.79 -6.67 6.73
N ILE A 135 -15.92 -7.38 7.47
CA ILE A 135 -16.34 -8.22 8.59
C ILE A 135 -16.97 -7.38 9.70
N ARG A 136 -16.34 -6.27 10.08
CA ARG A 136 -16.89 -5.34 11.08
C ARG A 136 -18.21 -4.71 10.67
N ALA A 137 -18.37 -4.42 9.38
CA ALA A 137 -19.61 -3.90 8.81
C ALA A 137 -20.70 -4.97 8.66
N LEU A 138 -20.42 -6.23 9.02
CA LEU A 138 -21.32 -7.37 8.85
C LEU A 138 -21.71 -7.61 7.38
N VAL A 139 -20.86 -7.22 6.44
CA VAL A 139 -21.04 -7.45 5.00
C VAL A 139 -20.57 -8.85 4.62
N LEU A 140 -19.51 -9.35 5.29
CA LEU A 140 -19.03 -10.70 5.16
C LEU A 140 -18.54 -11.26 6.52
N THR A 141 -18.33 -12.56 6.56
CA THR A 141 -17.70 -13.27 7.68
C THR A 141 -16.41 -13.94 7.21
N GLU A 142 -15.56 -14.38 8.15
CA GLU A 142 -14.36 -15.16 7.80
C GLU A 142 -14.71 -16.44 6.99
N ASP A 143 -15.90 -17.00 7.19
CA ASP A 143 -16.34 -18.22 6.49
C ASP A 143 -16.77 -17.96 5.05
N ASP A 144 -17.05 -16.71 4.68
CA ASP A 144 -17.35 -16.32 3.28
C ASP A 144 -16.07 -16.28 2.43
N ILE A 145 -14.89 -16.21 3.05
CA ILE A 145 -13.62 -16.31 2.33
C ILE A 145 -13.43 -17.80 1.92
N PRO A 146 -13.21 -18.10 0.63
CA PRO A 146 -13.05 -19.46 0.15
C PRO A 146 -12.04 -20.27 0.98
N LEU A 147 -12.42 -21.49 1.35
CA LEU A 147 -11.61 -22.33 2.24
C LEU A 147 -10.18 -22.56 1.70
N GLU A 148 -10.03 -22.70 0.40
CA GLU A 148 -8.70 -22.89 -0.22
C GLU A 148 -7.81 -21.66 -0.01
N LEU A 149 -8.34 -20.45 -0.16
CA LEU A 149 -7.60 -19.23 0.13
C LEU A 149 -7.23 -19.13 1.62
N ARG A 150 -8.14 -19.51 2.52
CA ARG A 150 -7.84 -19.53 3.97
C ARG A 150 -6.77 -20.55 4.34
N LYS A 151 -6.74 -21.70 3.66
CA LYS A 151 -5.68 -22.71 3.86
C LYS A 151 -4.32 -22.19 3.38
N THR A 152 -4.28 -21.50 2.25
CA THR A 152 -3.06 -20.97 1.64
C THR A 152 -2.55 -19.73 2.39
N LEU A 153 -3.43 -18.77 2.69
CA LEU A 153 -3.03 -17.48 3.25
C LEU A 153 -3.11 -17.42 4.78
N GLY A 154 -4.03 -18.18 5.39
CA GLY A 154 -4.28 -18.19 6.84
C GLY A 154 -5.73 -17.85 7.21
N PHE A 155 -6.13 -18.28 8.40
CA PHE A 155 -7.50 -18.21 8.93
C PHE A 155 -7.77 -16.92 9.75
N SER A 156 -6.84 -16.00 9.78
CA SER A 156 -7.00 -14.69 10.46
C SER A 156 -6.09 -13.66 9.81
N THR A 157 -6.41 -12.38 9.97
CA THR A 157 -5.60 -11.25 9.51
C THR A 157 -4.13 -11.37 9.93
N LYS A 158 -3.87 -11.77 11.18
CA LYS A 158 -2.51 -11.99 11.68
C LYS A 158 -1.78 -13.09 10.89
N GLN A 159 -2.46 -14.20 10.62
CA GLN A 159 -1.87 -15.30 9.86
C GLN A 159 -1.64 -14.90 8.40
N ARG A 160 -2.61 -14.24 7.76
CA ARG A 160 -2.48 -13.74 6.39
C ARG A 160 -1.29 -12.80 6.25
N LEU A 161 -1.17 -11.80 7.12
CA LEU A 161 -0.03 -10.87 7.11
C LEU A 161 1.31 -11.60 7.28
N ASN A 162 1.39 -12.52 8.23
CA ASN A 162 2.62 -13.30 8.45
C ASN A 162 2.98 -14.15 7.22
N THR A 163 2.01 -14.84 6.62
CA THR A 163 2.21 -15.68 5.43
C THR A 163 2.72 -14.84 4.26
N LEU A 164 2.06 -13.71 3.97
CA LEU A 164 2.39 -12.84 2.84
C LEU A 164 3.79 -12.22 3.01
N ILE A 165 4.09 -11.63 4.17
CA ILE A 165 5.39 -11.01 4.46
C ILE A 165 6.50 -12.06 4.40
N HIS A 166 6.32 -13.21 5.05
CA HIS A 166 7.31 -14.28 5.04
C HIS A 166 7.53 -14.85 3.64
N ASN A 167 6.46 -15.02 2.85
CA ASN A 167 6.56 -15.50 1.48
C ASN A 167 7.38 -14.56 0.60
N ILE A 168 7.16 -13.23 0.69
CA ILE A 168 7.98 -12.24 -0.03
C ILE A 168 9.45 -12.38 0.36
N ILE A 169 9.76 -12.41 1.66
CA ILE A 169 11.14 -12.49 2.15
C ILE A 169 11.83 -13.75 1.60
N MET A 170 11.17 -14.91 1.71
CA MET A 170 11.77 -16.17 1.29
C MET A 170 11.96 -16.28 -0.21
N ASN A 171 11.04 -15.73 -1.01
CA ASN A 171 11.12 -15.80 -2.47
C ASN A 171 12.00 -14.71 -3.09
N SER A 172 12.28 -13.62 -2.35
CA SER A 172 13.14 -12.51 -2.83
C SER A 172 14.59 -12.63 -2.34
N ARG A 173 14.86 -13.47 -1.36
CA ARG A 173 16.21 -13.62 -0.78
C ARG A 173 17.21 -14.05 -1.85
N GLU A 174 18.35 -13.35 -1.90
CA GLU A 174 19.43 -13.60 -2.87
C GLU A 174 19.01 -13.45 -4.35
N LYS A 175 17.91 -12.72 -4.61
CA LYS A 175 17.45 -12.39 -5.95
C LYS A 175 17.53 -10.88 -6.18
N ASP A 176 17.68 -10.51 -7.43
CA ASP A 176 17.65 -9.10 -7.87
C ASP A 176 16.21 -8.68 -8.24
N ASP A 177 15.24 -9.19 -7.48
CA ASP A 177 13.84 -8.80 -7.61
C ASP A 177 13.06 -9.08 -6.31
N ILE A 178 11.90 -8.43 -6.16
CA ILE A 178 10.95 -8.67 -5.07
C ILE A 178 9.75 -9.42 -5.63
N MET A 179 9.48 -10.60 -5.07
CA MET A 179 8.46 -11.50 -5.61
C MET A 179 7.76 -12.33 -4.53
N MET A 180 6.58 -12.79 -4.86
CA MET A 180 5.87 -13.84 -4.14
C MET A 180 6.00 -15.17 -4.90
N SER A 181 5.69 -16.29 -4.23
CA SER A 181 5.47 -17.55 -4.95
C SER A 181 4.20 -17.45 -5.82
N PRO A 182 4.15 -18.13 -6.99
CA PRO A 182 2.99 -18.08 -7.86
C PRO A 182 1.68 -18.44 -7.15
N GLU A 183 1.70 -19.42 -6.26
CA GLU A 183 0.54 -19.85 -5.46
C GLU A 183 -0.02 -18.72 -4.57
N ILE A 184 0.86 -17.94 -3.95
CA ILE A 184 0.46 -16.82 -3.07
C ILE A 184 0.08 -15.59 -3.89
N GLU A 185 0.68 -15.38 -5.06
CA GLU A 185 0.36 -14.25 -5.92
C GLU A 185 -1.01 -14.42 -6.59
N GLU A 186 -1.41 -15.67 -6.89
CA GLU A 186 -2.72 -16.00 -7.47
C GLU A 186 -3.84 -15.97 -6.41
N ALA A 187 -3.53 -16.28 -5.16
CA ALA A 187 -4.48 -16.31 -4.05
C ALA A 187 -4.88 -14.90 -3.58
#